data_0b6059f59ae88ee88b076d03cbbfbde1
#
_entry.id   0b6059f59ae88ee88b076d03cbbfbde1
#
_cell.length_a   1.000
_cell.length_b   1.000
_cell.length_c   1.000
_cell.angle_alpha   90.00
_cell.angle_beta   90.00
_cell.angle_gamma   90.00
#
_symmetry.space_group_name_H-M   'P 1'
#
loop_
_entity.id
_entity.type
_entity.pdbx_description
1 polymer ?
#
loop_
_entity_poly.entity_id
_entity_poly.type
_entity_poly.pdbx_seq_one_letter_code
_entity_poly.pdbx_strand_id
1 'polypeptide(L)'
;MILNTIGYSQMNDIRKKVFFQIREEGYKLCTFISANANVYTDKIGDGSIIMPGAFVGPYVELGVSDIIYANVSLTHHITIGDFVFIGSGCVVGGNVKIGDNCFVGLNSTIKNKAKIPSYTLIGSGTNILSSITEGKGAVYVGNPARCLADKRSVDVKI
;
A
#
# COMPACT_ATOMS: atom_id res chain seq x y z
N MET A 1 -8.20 1.60 22.76
CA MET A 1 -7.36 1.47 21.56
C MET A 1 -7.97 0.41 20.65
N ILE A 2 -8.11 0.65 19.35
CA ILE A 2 -8.80 -0.23 18.39
C ILE A 2 -7.83 -0.58 17.26
N LEU A 3 -7.76 -1.85 16.88
CA LEU A 3 -7.07 -2.30 15.66
C LEU A 3 -8.11 -2.47 14.54
N ASN A 4 -7.96 -1.71 13.47
CA ASN A 4 -8.83 -1.82 12.30
C ASN A 4 -8.24 -2.82 11.30
N THR A 5 -8.84 -4.00 11.19
CA THR A 5 -8.36 -5.10 10.33
C THR A 5 -9.13 -5.20 9.01
N ILE A 6 -9.94 -4.21 8.65
CA ILE A 6 -10.64 -4.17 7.37
C ILE A 6 -9.61 -4.15 6.24
N GLY A 7 -9.78 -5.06 5.27
CA GLY A 7 -8.87 -5.21 4.14
C GLY A 7 -9.03 -4.11 3.07
N TYR A 8 -8.92 -4.49 1.82
CA TYR A 8 -8.79 -3.59 0.66
C TYR A 8 -10.12 -3.29 -0.08
N SER A 9 -11.25 -3.71 0.44
CA SER A 9 -12.55 -3.51 -0.21
C SER A 9 -12.78 -2.07 -0.66
N GLN A 10 -13.29 -1.87 -1.88
CA GLN A 10 -13.54 -0.58 -2.53
C GLN A 10 -12.29 0.32 -2.52
N MET A 11 -11.16 -0.22 -2.97
CA MET A 11 -9.90 0.53 -2.98
C MET A 11 -9.56 1.16 -1.62
N ASN A 12 -9.73 0.37 -0.56
CA ASN A 12 -9.50 0.75 0.84
C ASN A 12 -10.47 1.81 1.42
N ASP A 13 -11.46 2.28 0.68
CA ASP A 13 -12.39 3.33 1.15
C ASP A 13 -13.22 2.88 2.37
N ILE A 14 -13.58 1.60 2.48
CA ILE A 14 -14.27 1.09 3.67
C ILE A 14 -13.35 1.20 4.90
N ARG A 15 -12.08 0.79 4.79
CA ARG A 15 -11.10 0.91 5.87
C ARG A 15 -10.89 2.38 6.27
N LYS A 16 -10.80 3.27 5.30
CA LYS A 16 -10.68 4.71 5.48
C LYS A 16 -11.88 5.29 6.23
N LYS A 17 -13.10 4.95 5.82
CA LYS A 17 -14.33 5.39 6.49
C LYS A 17 -14.34 4.98 7.96
N VAL A 18 -14.05 3.70 8.24
CA VAL A 18 -14.04 3.18 9.61
C VAL A 18 -12.90 3.80 10.43
N PHE A 19 -11.74 4.08 9.83
CA PHE A 19 -10.65 4.79 10.49
C PHE A 19 -11.09 6.16 11.03
N PHE A 20 -11.75 6.96 10.21
CA PHE A 20 -12.22 8.28 10.63
C PHE A 20 -13.36 8.17 11.66
N GLN A 21 -14.30 7.23 11.50
CA GLN A 21 -15.36 6.99 12.49
C GLN A 21 -14.78 6.66 13.87
N ILE A 22 -13.79 5.76 13.96
CA ILE A 22 -13.11 5.42 15.22
C ILE A 22 -12.50 6.67 15.87
N ARG A 23 -11.90 7.56 15.07
CA ARG A 23 -11.29 8.79 15.57
C ARG A 23 -12.33 9.81 16.02
N GLU A 24 -13.43 9.97 15.29
CA GLU A 24 -14.55 10.85 15.65
C GLU A 24 -15.22 10.44 16.96
N GLU A 25 -15.28 9.14 17.24
CA GLU A 25 -15.76 8.56 18.50
C GLU A 25 -14.74 8.70 19.66
N GLY A 26 -13.59 9.34 19.42
CA GLY A 26 -12.57 9.61 20.44
C GLY A 26 -11.63 8.43 20.75
N TYR A 27 -11.68 7.36 19.95
CA TYR A 27 -10.79 6.22 20.14
C TYR A 27 -9.45 6.42 19.40
N LYS A 28 -8.39 5.82 19.97
CA LYS A 28 -7.07 5.75 19.32
C LYS A 28 -6.95 4.45 18.51
N LEU A 29 -6.41 4.56 17.31
CA LEU A 29 -6.06 3.38 16.53
C LEU A 29 -4.72 2.79 16.98
N CYS A 30 -4.67 1.45 16.98
CA CYS A 30 -3.47 0.69 17.29
C CYS A 30 -2.69 0.44 15.99
N THR A 31 -1.42 0.74 15.96
CA THR A 31 -0.49 0.27 14.94
C THR A 31 0.03 -1.10 15.35
N PHE A 32 -0.10 -2.07 14.46
CA PHE A 32 0.38 -3.44 14.69
C PHE A 32 1.64 -3.71 13.87
N ILE A 33 2.71 -4.07 14.55
CA ILE A 33 3.97 -4.50 13.92
C ILE A 33 4.26 -5.91 14.44
N SER A 34 4.30 -6.88 13.52
CA SER A 34 4.64 -8.25 13.88
C SER A 34 6.05 -8.34 14.46
N ALA A 35 6.24 -9.13 15.51
CA ALA A 35 7.56 -9.41 16.07
C ALA A 35 8.52 -10.09 15.07
N ASN A 36 7.97 -10.69 14.00
CA ASN A 36 8.74 -11.30 12.92
C ASN A 36 8.90 -10.39 11.68
N ALA A 37 8.59 -9.09 11.79
CA ALA A 37 8.89 -8.09 10.77
C ALA A 37 10.23 -7.40 11.08
N ASN A 38 10.94 -7.00 10.02
CA ASN A 38 12.18 -6.23 10.13
C ASN A 38 11.88 -4.77 9.76
N VAL A 39 11.80 -3.90 10.76
CA VAL A 39 11.41 -2.50 10.56
C VAL A 39 12.54 -1.57 11.01
N TYR A 40 13.00 -0.71 10.09
CA TYR A 40 14.14 0.19 10.27
C TYR A 40 13.73 1.68 10.17
N THR A 41 12.49 1.99 10.51
CA THR A 41 11.94 3.35 10.54
C THR A 41 10.96 3.51 11.70
N ASP A 42 10.83 4.72 12.22
CA ASP A 42 9.81 5.14 13.18
C ASP A 42 8.66 5.94 12.52
N LYS A 43 8.78 6.22 11.23
CA LYS A 43 7.77 6.97 10.46
C LYS A 43 6.66 6.05 9.96
N ILE A 44 5.81 5.60 10.87
CA ILE A 44 4.68 4.71 10.60
C ILE A 44 3.41 5.37 11.14
N GLY A 45 2.48 5.66 10.23
CA GLY A 45 1.21 6.30 10.59
C GLY A 45 0.30 5.40 11.43
N ASP A 46 -0.56 6.04 12.21
CA ASP A 46 -1.50 5.40 13.12
C ASP A 46 -2.39 4.35 12.42
N GLY A 47 -2.63 3.24 13.09
CA GLY A 47 -3.53 2.19 12.60
C GLY A 47 -2.95 1.34 11.47
N SER A 48 -1.67 1.50 11.13
CA SER A 48 -1.00 0.67 10.12
C SER A 48 -0.72 -0.73 10.65
N ILE A 49 -0.68 -1.71 9.75
CA ILE A 49 -0.47 -3.12 10.04
C ILE A 49 0.73 -3.61 9.24
N ILE A 50 1.74 -4.15 9.92
CA ILE A 50 2.93 -4.75 9.30
C ILE A 50 2.98 -6.23 9.69
N MET A 51 2.81 -7.09 8.70
CA MET A 51 2.68 -8.54 8.87
C MET A 51 4.03 -9.26 8.95
N PRO A 52 4.05 -10.54 9.39
CA PRO A 52 5.28 -11.31 9.53
C PRO A 52 6.12 -11.36 8.26
N GLY A 53 7.45 -11.33 8.41
CA GLY A 53 8.40 -11.41 7.31
C GLY A 53 8.51 -10.16 6.45
N ALA A 54 7.71 -9.13 6.71
CA ALA A 54 7.85 -7.86 6.01
C ALA A 54 9.17 -7.17 6.37
N PHE A 55 9.82 -6.57 5.38
CA PHE A 55 10.99 -5.73 5.52
C PHE A 55 10.61 -4.28 5.21
N VAL A 56 10.75 -3.40 6.17
CA VAL A 56 10.53 -1.95 6.02
C VAL A 56 11.88 -1.28 6.28
N GLY A 57 12.54 -0.92 5.20
CA GLY A 57 13.92 -0.44 5.23
C GLY A 57 14.09 1.00 5.74
N PRO A 58 15.33 1.48 5.79
CA PRO A 58 15.63 2.82 6.30
C PRO A 58 15.01 3.92 5.43
N TYR A 59 14.57 4.99 6.09
CA TYR A 59 13.94 6.16 5.46
C TYR A 59 12.67 5.83 4.67
N VAL A 60 11.99 4.73 5.00
CA VAL A 60 10.64 4.47 4.53
C VAL A 60 9.66 5.25 5.40
N GLU A 61 8.67 5.87 4.78
CA GLU A 61 7.59 6.59 5.46
C GLU A 61 6.27 5.95 5.06
N LEU A 62 5.49 5.52 6.04
CA LEU A 62 4.15 4.96 5.85
C LEU A 62 3.10 5.96 6.34
N GLY A 63 2.03 6.09 5.56
CA GLY A 63 0.85 6.86 5.95
C GLY A 63 0.02 6.16 7.02
N VAL A 64 -1.18 6.69 7.28
CA VAL A 64 -2.09 6.12 8.27
C VAL A 64 -2.85 4.93 7.69
N SER A 65 -3.09 3.94 8.54
CA SER A 65 -3.89 2.75 8.21
C SER A 65 -3.43 2.00 6.95
N ASP A 66 -2.13 1.94 6.73
CA ASP A 66 -1.53 1.12 5.69
C ASP A 66 -1.49 -0.34 6.11
N ILE A 67 -1.64 -1.25 5.16
CA ILE A 67 -1.47 -2.67 5.39
C ILE A 67 -0.31 -3.19 4.53
N ILE A 68 0.78 -3.53 5.19
CA ILE A 68 1.96 -4.15 4.60
C ILE A 68 1.90 -5.64 4.90
N TYR A 69 1.54 -6.42 3.90
CA TYR A 69 1.28 -7.85 4.09
C TYR A 69 2.55 -8.68 4.22
N ALA A 70 2.40 -10.00 4.47
CA ALA A 70 3.52 -10.87 4.76
C ALA A 70 4.58 -10.89 3.64
N ASN A 71 5.86 -10.91 4.02
CA ASN A 71 7.01 -10.99 3.11
C ASN A 71 7.09 -9.86 2.07
N VAL A 72 6.48 -8.71 2.32
CA VAL A 72 6.68 -7.50 1.51
C VAL A 72 8.07 -6.94 1.78
N SER A 73 8.77 -6.47 0.75
CA SER A 73 10.05 -5.77 0.88
C SER A 73 9.92 -4.32 0.41
N LEU A 74 9.95 -3.39 1.35
CA LEU A 74 10.08 -1.95 1.12
C LEU A 74 11.54 -1.56 1.32
N THR A 75 12.29 -1.32 0.25
CA THR A 75 13.76 -1.25 0.34
C THR A 75 14.27 -0.04 1.14
N HIS A 76 14.19 1.19 0.60
CA HIS A 76 14.68 2.40 1.28
C HIS A 76 14.14 3.68 0.64
N HIS A 77 14.04 4.78 1.42
CA HIS A 77 13.61 6.10 0.92
C HIS A 77 12.27 6.06 0.15
N ILE A 78 11.33 5.23 0.59
CA ILE A 78 10.01 5.07 0.00
C ILE A 78 9.02 5.93 0.78
N THR A 79 8.14 6.62 0.06
CA THR A 79 7.01 7.32 0.68
C THR A 79 5.72 6.63 0.23
N ILE A 80 4.93 6.18 1.20
CA ILE A 80 3.61 5.58 0.99
C ILE A 80 2.57 6.50 1.61
N GLY A 81 1.55 6.83 0.83
CA GLY A 81 0.43 7.64 1.28
C GLY A 81 -0.50 6.88 2.22
N ASP A 82 -1.65 7.46 2.51
CA ASP A 82 -2.61 6.90 3.45
C ASP A 82 -3.45 5.76 2.85
N PHE A 83 -3.85 4.80 3.70
CA PHE A 83 -4.78 3.71 3.34
C PHE A 83 -4.30 2.82 2.19
N VAL A 84 -3.01 2.63 2.02
CA VAL A 84 -2.44 1.75 1.00
C VAL A 84 -2.50 0.30 1.47
N PHE A 85 -2.73 -0.62 0.53
CA PHE A 85 -2.62 -2.06 0.75
C PHE A 85 -1.54 -2.64 -0.16
N ILE A 86 -0.55 -3.30 0.42
CA ILE A 86 0.51 -4.00 -0.32
C ILE A 86 0.44 -5.48 0.00
N GLY A 87 0.12 -6.28 -1.01
CA GLY A 87 -0.05 -7.72 -0.93
C GLY A 87 1.26 -8.48 -0.71
N SER A 88 1.15 -9.72 -0.22
CA SER A 88 2.30 -10.56 0.12
C SER A 88 3.31 -10.70 -1.02
N GLY A 89 4.58 -10.73 -0.67
CA GLY A 89 5.69 -11.00 -1.59
C GLY A 89 6.01 -9.84 -2.54
N CYS A 90 5.39 -8.68 -2.39
CA CYS A 90 5.71 -7.51 -3.21
C CYS A 90 7.10 -6.97 -2.88
N VAL A 91 7.79 -6.47 -3.91
CA VAL A 91 9.09 -5.79 -3.77
C VAL A 91 8.96 -4.37 -4.32
N VAL A 92 9.22 -3.38 -3.46
CA VAL A 92 9.21 -1.96 -3.81
C VAL A 92 10.62 -1.42 -3.78
N GLY A 93 11.07 -0.93 -4.90
CA GLY A 93 12.42 -0.38 -5.09
C GLY A 93 12.63 0.96 -4.42
N GLY A 94 13.87 1.38 -4.26
CA GLY A 94 14.22 2.61 -3.57
C GLY A 94 13.67 3.88 -4.23
N ASN A 95 13.38 4.89 -3.41
CA ASN A 95 12.86 6.20 -3.83
C ASN A 95 11.50 6.15 -4.56
N VAL A 96 10.72 5.09 -4.37
CA VAL A 96 9.36 4.99 -4.91
C VAL A 96 8.41 5.88 -4.10
N LYS A 97 7.43 6.47 -4.78
CA LYS A 97 6.32 7.19 -4.15
C LYS A 97 5.01 6.55 -4.55
N ILE A 98 4.22 6.13 -3.56
CA ILE A 98 2.89 5.54 -3.75
C ILE A 98 1.88 6.49 -3.12
N GLY A 99 0.89 6.91 -3.89
CA GLY A 99 -0.20 7.77 -3.42
C GLY A 99 -1.23 7.01 -2.60
N ASP A 100 -2.19 7.75 -2.05
CA ASP A 100 -3.21 7.23 -1.15
C ASP A 100 -4.13 6.20 -1.80
N ASN A 101 -4.72 5.34 -1.00
CA ASN A 101 -5.74 4.37 -1.40
C ASN A 101 -5.29 3.41 -2.52
N CYS A 102 -3.98 3.23 -2.72
CA CYS A 102 -3.49 2.27 -3.72
C CYS A 102 -3.65 0.83 -3.23
N PHE A 103 -3.82 -0.07 -4.19
CA PHE A 103 -3.76 -1.51 -4.00
C PHE A 103 -2.63 -2.10 -4.84
N VAL A 104 -1.70 -2.80 -4.20
CA VAL A 104 -0.62 -3.53 -4.86
C VAL A 104 -0.85 -5.02 -4.66
N GLY A 105 -1.19 -5.71 -5.73
CA GLY A 105 -1.48 -7.15 -5.73
C GLY A 105 -0.24 -8.01 -5.44
N LEU A 106 -0.50 -9.25 -5.05
CA LEU A 106 0.51 -10.22 -4.62
C LEU A 106 1.68 -10.35 -5.60
N ASN A 107 2.89 -10.50 -5.08
CA ASN A 107 4.12 -10.75 -5.88
C ASN A 107 4.38 -9.72 -6.98
N SER A 108 3.93 -8.49 -6.82
CA SER A 108 4.23 -7.41 -7.75
C SER A 108 5.57 -6.75 -7.44
N THR A 109 6.21 -6.19 -8.46
CA THR A 109 7.47 -5.45 -8.35
C THR A 109 7.29 -4.01 -8.84
N ILE A 110 7.87 -3.05 -8.11
CA ILE A 110 7.88 -1.64 -8.49
C ILE A 110 9.32 -1.16 -8.57
N LYS A 111 9.75 -0.75 -9.77
CA LYS A 111 11.11 -0.27 -10.03
C LYS A 111 11.44 0.99 -9.23
N ASN A 112 12.71 1.15 -8.88
CA ASN A 112 13.24 2.33 -8.21
C ASN A 112 12.78 3.65 -8.86
N LYS A 113 12.49 4.64 -8.01
CA LYS A 113 12.10 6.01 -8.39
C LYS A 113 10.74 6.12 -9.11
N ALA A 114 9.97 5.05 -9.23
CA ALA A 114 8.64 5.11 -9.81
C ALA A 114 7.69 5.92 -8.92
N LYS A 115 6.75 6.61 -9.58
CA LYS A 115 5.66 7.34 -8.92
C LYS A 115 4.35 6.67 -9.29
N ILE A 116 3.55 6.32 -8.28
CA ILE A 116 2.26 5.65 -8.41
C ILE A 116 1.19 6.62 -7.91
N PRO A 117 0.30 7.12 -8.76
CA PRO A 117 -0.79 8.02 -8.36
C PRO A 117 -1.76 7.35 -7.40
N SER A 118 -2.47 8.14 -6.61
CA SER A 118 -3.51 7.67 -5.68
C SER A 118 -4.58 6.85 -6.39
N TYR A 119 -5.18 5.89 -5.66
CA TYR A 119 -6.21 4.96 -6.16
C TYR A 119 -5.74 4.07 -7.32
N THR A 120 -4.47 3.92 -7.55
CA THR A 120 -3.97 2.97 -8.55
C THR A 120 -4.13 1.54 -8.06
N LEU A 121 -4.67 0.67 -8.93
CA LEU A 121 -4.71 -0.77 -8.73
C LEU A 121 -3.60 -1.42 -9.55
N ILE A 122 -2.69 -2.10 -8.88
CA ILE A 122 -1.67 -2.94 -9.49
C ILE A 122 -2.08 -4.39 -9.25
N GLY A 123 -2.40 -5.12 -10.33
CA GLY A 123 -2.78 -6.53 -10.25
C GLY A 123 -1.63 -7.43 -9.80
N SER A 124 -1.95 -8.63 -9.32
CA SER A 124 -0.94 -9.59 -8.84
C SER A 124 0.08 -9.96 -9.92
N GLY A 125 1.34 -10.14 -9.55
CA GLY A 125 2.43 -10.48 -10.47
C GLY A 125 2.81 -9.38 -11.45
N THR A 126 2.38 -8.16 -11.23
CA THR A 126 2.66 -7.03 -12.12
C THR A 126 4.06 -6.47 -11.91
N ASN A 127 4.76 -6.16 -13.00
CA ASN A 127 6.10 -5.57 -12.95
C ASN A 127 6.07 -4.12 -13.48
N ILE A 128 6.06 -3.15 -12.57
CA ILE A 128 6.07 -1.72 -12.88
C ILE A 128 7.50 -1.26 -13.17
N LEU A 129 7.80 -0.95 -14.42
CA LEU A 129 9.13 -0.56 -14.89
C LEU A 129 9.36 0.96 -15.00
N SER A 130 8.33 1.76 -14.83
CA SER A 130 8.38 3.23 -14.88
C SER A 130 7.29 3.85 -14.01
N SER A 131 7.31 5.17 -13.85
CA SER A 131 6.20 5.89 -13.22
C SER A 131 4.91 5.73 -14.01
N ILE A 132 3.79 5.66 -13.29
CA ILE A 132 2.44 5.63 -13.86
C ILE A 132 2.03 7.07 -14.18
N THR A 133 1.59 7.33 -15.40
CA THR A 133 1.24 8.66 -15.92
C THR A 133 -0.26 8.86 -16.14
N GLU A 134 -1.04 7.78 -16.17
CA GLU A 134 -2.48 7.79 -16.46
C GLU A 134 -3.33 8.48 -15.37
N GLY A 135 -2.70 8.88 -14.28
CA GLY A 135 -3.37 9.60 -13.21
C GLY A 135 -4.12 8.70 -12.23
N LYS A 136 -4.96 9.33 -11.40
CA LYS A 136 -5.70 8.68 -10.32
C LYS A 136 -6.67 7.63 -10.84
N GLY A 137 -6.66 6.45 -10.22
CA GLY A 137 -7.62 5.38 -10.49
C GLY A 137 -7.26 4.46 -11.66
N ALA A 138 -6.02 4.48 -12.13
CA ALA A 138 -5.55 3.58 -13.18
C ALA A 138 -5.46 2.13 -12.69
N VAL A 139 -5.60 1.18 -13.63
CA VAL A 139 -5.44 -0.25 -13.40
C VAL A 139 -4.28 -0.77 -14.25
N TYR A 140 -3.30 -1.36 -13.59
CA TYR A 140 -2.12 -1.93 -14.24
C TYR A 140 -1.99 -3.42 -13.99
N VAL A 141 -1.68 -4.19 -15.04
CA VAL A 141 -1.51 -5.65 -14.95
C VAL A 141 -0.37 -6.12 -15.86
N GLY A 142 0.22 -7.24 -15.49
CA GLY A 142 1.13 -8.01 -16.35
C GLY A 142 2.62 -7.68 -16.16
N ASN A 143 3.46 -8.42 -16.90
CA ASN A 143 4.92 -8.28 -16.93
C ASN A 143 5.40 -8.30 -18.38
N PRO A 144 5.82 -7.16 -18.95
CA PRO A 144 5.81 -5.82 -18.34
C PRO A 144 4.40 -5.28 -18.12
N ALA A 145 4.25 -4.37 -17.15
CA ALA A 145 2.96 -3.78 -16.79
C ALA A 145 2.32 -3.00 -17.94
N ARG A 146 1.00 -3.16 -18.09
CA ARG A 146 0.19 -2.43 -19.07
C ARG A 146 -1.03 -1.84 -18.37
N CYS A 147 -1.41 -0.62 -18.74
CA CYS A 147 -2.65 0.00 -18.30
C CYS A 147 -3.85 -0.65 -18.98
N LEU A 148 -4.90 -0.95 -18.21
CA LEU A 148 -6.21 -1.31 -18.72
C LEU A 148 -7.03 -0.04 -18.90
N ALA A 149 -6.97 0.56 -20.08
CA ALA A 149 -7.53 1.89 -20.37
C ALA A 149 -9.06 1.96 -20.21
N ASP A 150 -9.76 0.84 -20.35
CA ASP A 150 -11.21 0.68 -20.22
C ASP A 150 -11.68 0.41 -18.77
N LYS A 151 -10.74 0.35 -17.78
CA LYS A 151 -11.04 0.03 -16.41
C LYS A 151 -10.57 1.11 -15.44
N ARG A 152 -11.41 1.37 -14.43
CA ARG A 152 -11.05 2.18 -13.26
C ARG A 152 -10.90 1.27 -12.06
N SER A 153 -9.95 1.58 -11.20
CA SER A 153 -9.64 0.75 -10.02
C SER A 153 -10.85 0.58 -9.09
N VAL A 154 -11.69 1.60 -8.97
CA VAL A 154 -12.90 1.57 -8.13
C VAL A 154 -13.99 0.63 -8.67
N ASP A 155 -13.95 0.28 -9.95
CA ASP A 155 -14.91 -0.62 -10.60
C ASP A 155 -14.45 -2.08 -10.57
N VAL A 156 -13.21 -2.32 -10.20
CA VAL A 156 -12.64 -3.67 -10.12
C VAL A 156 -13.00 -4.30 -8.78
N LYS A 157 -13.71 -5.42 -8.81
CA LYS A 157 -13.93 -6.25 -7.63
C LYS A 157 -12.67 -7.08 -7.37
N ILE A 158 -12.05 -6.82 -6.23
CA ILE A 158 -10.87 -7.53 -5.74
C ILE A 158 -11.30 -8.46 -4.61
#